data_5a4551f7cd4eb95d15754d0b639a845b
#
_entry.id   5a4551f7cd4eb95d15754d0b639a845b
#
_cell.length_a   1.000
_cell.length_b   1.000
_cell.length_c   1.000
_cell.angle_alpha   90.00
_cell.angle_beta   90.00
_cell.angle_gamma   90.00
#
_symmetry.space_group_name_H-M   'P 1'
#
loop_
_entity.id
_entity.type
_entity.pdbx_description
1 polymer ?
#
loop_
_entity_poly.entity_id
_entity_poly.type
_entity_poly.pdbx_seq_one_letter_code
_entity_poly.pdbx_strand_id
1 'polypeptide(L)'
;MKNLRSQIPSILIFIFFSSGCHTLLDTDRNILIQQADHLEKKGRYHWERRINPDHAKKAQIFLSTANELKPEAGNLAILYSQACYFNGLYIEQIPEKKDSLFLEGYHIAKGIVYRSKSFQKGFNAVEDDSLIRELRGIEALEKSFVPSLYWWVANLGRYLINKPVVERLNYRDLLETIIHKILTLDPTYHYGGGYRMLGMFYIRLPGIELS
;
A
#
# COMPACT_ATOMS: atom_id res chain seq x y z
N MET A 1 55.57 43.23 34.76
CA MET A 1 55.64 41.98 33.97
C MET A 1 54.29 41.26 34.09
N LYS A 2 53.38 41.39 33.09
CA LYS A 2 52.06 40.81 33.09
C LYS A 2 52.06 39.66 32.10
N ASN A 3 51.73 38.42 32.57
CA ASN A 3 51.62 37.21 31.79
C ASN A 3 50.31 37.24 30.95
N LEU A 4 50.44 37.29 29.66
CA LEU A 4 49.35 36.99 28.74
C LEU A 4 49.28 35.46 28.55
N ARG A 5 48.27 34.79 29.13
CA ARG A 5 47.90 33.44 28.77
C ARG A 5 46.90 33.51 27.59
N SER A 6 47.30 32.92 26.48
CA SER A 6 46.48 32.78 25.30
C SER A 6 45.28 31.87 25.57
N GLN A 7 44.08 32.39 25.41
CA GLN A 7 42.88 31.59 25.31
C GLN A 7 42.72 31.13 23.85
N ILE A 8 42.92 29.85 23.59
CA ILE A 8 42.53 29.19 22.33
C ILE A 8 41.06 28.81 22.47
N PRO A 9 40.16 29.24 21.59
CA PRO A 9 38.73 28.96 21.75
C PRO A 9 38.41 27.50 21.43
N SER A 10 37.76 26.84 22.39
CA SER A 10 37.25 25.45 22.31
C SER A 10 36.09 25.25 21.31
N ILE A 11 35.90 26.14 20.34
CA ILE A 11 34.78 26.14 19.40
C ILE A 11 35.04 25.25 18.16
N LEU A 12 36.30 24.91 17.88
CA LEU A 12 36.64 24.18 16.63
C LEU A 12 36.45 22.65 16.70
N ILE A 13 36.19 22.04 17.85
CA ILE A 13 36.08 20.57 17.99
C ILE A 13 34.64 20.10 17.81
N PHE A 14 33.62 20.96 17.93
CA PHE A 14 32.21 20.53 17.82
C PHE A 14 31.69 20.45 16.41
N ILE A 15 32.34 21.08 15.43
CA ILE A 15 31.84 21.08 14.00
C ILE A 15 32.22 19.82 13.25
N PHE A 16 33.25 19.09 13.66
CA PHE A 16 33.68 17.87 12.96
C PHE A 16 32.84 16.61 13.29
N PHE A 17 32.16 16.56 14.43
CA PHE A 17 31.36 15.42 14.84
C PHE A 17 29.97 15.39 14.20
N SER A 18 29.40 16.51 13.84
CA SER A 18 28.06 16.57 13.18
C SER A 18 28.09 16.19 11.70
N SER A 19 29.17 16.49 11.00
CA SER A 19 29.30 16.15 9.57
C SER A 19 29.53 14.64 9.33
N GLY A 20 30.24 13.96 10.21
CA GLY A 20 30.55 12.53 10.07
C GLY A 20 29.34 11.63 10.31
N CYS A 21 28.43 12.00 11.20
CA CYS A 21 27.24 11.21 11.49
C CYS A 21 26.20 11.29 10.36
N HIS A 22 26.08 12.45 9.71
CA HIS A 22 25.14 12.64 8.59
C HIS A 22 25.58 11.84 7.35
N THR A 23 26.86 11.81 7.03
CA THR A 23 27.39 11.08 5.88
C THR A 23 27.29 9.55 6.02
N LEU A 24 27.44 9.01 7.22
CA LEU A 24 27.28 7.59 7.51
C LEU A 24 25.81 7.16 7.33
N LEU A 25 24.85 7.91 7.88
CA LEU A 25 23.41 7.65 7.75
C LEU A 25 22.95 7.72 6.29
N ASP A 26 23.47 8.65 5.50
CA ASP A 26 23.16 8.76 4.06
C ASP A 26 23.76 7.61 3.27
N THR A 27 24.93 7.11 3.62
CA THR A 27 25.57 5.95 2.99
C THR A 27 24.77 4.68 3.25
N ASP A 28 24.37 4.43 4.48
CA ASP A 28 23.55 3.26 4.84
C ASP A 28 22.19 3.30 4.15
N ARG A 29 21.56 4.46 4.09
CA ARG A 29 20.29 4.65 3.36
C ARG A 29 20.44 4.36 1.87
N ASN A 30 21.50 4.82 1.23
CA ASN A 30 21.76 4.55 -0.19
C ASN A 30 21.99 3.05 -0.45
N ILE A 31 22.66 2.33 0.45
CA ILE A 31 22.84 0.87 0.35
C ILE A 31 21.47 0.18 0.41
N LEU A 32 20.61 0.55 1.35
CA LEU A 32 19.27 -0.02 1.49
C LEU A 32 18.41 0.22 0.24
N ILE A 33 18.47 1.43 -0.34
CA ILE A 33 17.77 1.77 -1.59
C ILE A 33 18.27 0.90 -2.74
N GLN A 34 19.60 0.73 -2.90
CA GLN A 34 20.16 -0.12 -3.95
C GLN A 34 19.75 -1.59 -3.77
N GLN A 35 19.70 -2.09 -2.54
CA GLN A 35 19.20 -3.43 -2.25
C GLN A 35 17.72 -3.56 -2.61
N ALA A 36 16.89 -2.58 -2.25
CA ALA A 36 15.48 -2.55 -2.62
C ALA A 36 15.29 -2.57 -4.14
N ASP A 37 16.03 -1.76 -4.89
CA ASP A 37 15.95 -1.72 -6.35
C ASP A 37 16.37 -3.05 -7.00
N HIS A 38 17.40 -3.70 -6.45
CA HIS A 38 17.81 -5.02 -6.91
C HIS A 38 16.74 -6.09 -6.66
N LEU A 39 16.12 -6.09 -5.47
CA LEU A 39 15.04 -6.99 -5.11
C LEU A 39 13.78 -6.72 -5.94
N GLU A 40 13.41 -5.46 -6.14
CA GLU A 40 12.32 -5.07 -7.02
C GLU A 40 12.53 -5.59 -8.44
N LYS A 41 13.73 -5.44 -9.01
CA LYS A 41 14.07 -5.98 -10.34
C LYS A 41 13.89 -7.49 -10.40
N LYS A 42 14.34 -8.23 -9.39
CA LYS A 42 14.11 -9.68 -9.28
C LYS A 42 12.61 -10.00 -9.17
N GLY A 43 11.89 -9.27 -8.33
CA GLY A 43 10.45 -9.42 -8.15
C GLY A 43 9.70 -9.24 -9.47
N ARG A 44 10.01 -8.20 -10.24
CA ARG A 44 9.42 -7.93 -11.56
C ARG A 44 9.76 -9.04 -12.57
N TYR A 45 11.00 -9.49 -12.62
CA TYR A 45 11.40 -10.61 -13.47
C TYR A 45 10.57 -11.87 -13.20
N HIS A 46 10.34 -12.20 -11.95
CA HIS A 46 9.51 -13.34 -11.55
C HIS A 46 8.02 -13.07 -11.77
N TRP A 47 7.54 -11.85 -11.56
CA TRP A 47 6.16 -11.46 -11.81
C TRP A 47 5.72 -11.64 -13.27
N GLU A 48 6.58 -11.31 -14.21
CA GLU A 48 6.33 -11.52 -15.63
C GLU A 48 6.14 -13.01 -15.98
N ARG A 49 6.70 -13.90 -15.17
CA ARG A 49 6.66 -15.36 -15.33
C ARG A 49 5.72 -16.06 -14.35
N ARG A 50 4.80 -15.31 -13.73
CA ARG A 50 3.91 -15.77 -12.65
C ARG A 50 2.93 -16.88 -13.01
N ILE A 51 2.76 -17.20 -14.28
CA ILE A 51 2.01 -18.40 -14.71
C ILE A 51 2.62 -19.67 -14.10
N ASN A 52 3.95 -19.70 -13.92
CA ASN A 52 4.61 -20.74 -13.14
C ASN A 52 4.46 -20.42 -11.63
N PRO A 53 3.91 -21.35 -10.83
CA PRO A 53 3.70 -21.16 -9.39
C PRO A 53 4.95 -20.78 -8.60
N ASP A 54 6.11 -21.34 -8.94
CA ASP A 54 7.38 -21.03 -8.25
C ASP A 54 7.82 -19.59 -8.52
N HIS A 55 7.60 -19.10 -9.76
CA HIS A 55 7.86 -17.71 -10.11
C HIS A 55 6.89 -16.77 -9.39
N ALA A 56 5.60 -17.12 -9.29
CA ALA A 56 4.62 -16.32 -8.58
C ALA A 56 4.99 -16.14 -7.10
N LYS A 57 5.36 -17.22 -6.41
CA LYS A 57 5.83 -17.20 -5.01
C LYS A 57 7.11 -16.38 -4.85
N LYS A 58 8.11 -16.58 -5.72
CA LYS A 58 9.34 -15.78 -5.70
C LYS A 58 9.10 -14.31 -5.94
N ALA A 59 8.19 -13.96 -6.85
CA ALA A 59 7.79 -12.57 -7.09
C ALA A 59 7.29 -11.91 -5.80
N GLN A 60 6.36 -12.56 -5.11
CA GLN A 60 5.79 -12.03 -3.88
C GLN A 60 6.88 -11.84 -2.81
N ILE A 61 7.77 -12.81 -2.59
CA ILE A 61 8.86 -12.71 -1.60
C ILE A 61 9.80 -11.53 -1.92
N PHE A 62 10.27 -11.42 -3.17
CA PHE A 62 11.18 -10.34 -3.54
C PHE A 62 10.53 -8.96 -3.47
N LEU A 63 9.25 -8.86 -3.87
CA LEU A 63 8.51 -7.59 -3.81
C LEU A 63 8.18 -7.20 -2.36
N SER A 64 7.88 -8.17 -1.48
CA SER A 64 7.70 -7.93 -0.04
C SER A 64 8.95 -7.31 0.56
N THR A 65 10.10 -7.99 0.42
CA THR A 65 11.36 -7.49 1.01
C THR A 65 11.77 -6.14 0.42
N ALA A 66 11.57 -5.93 -0.89
CA ALA A 66 11.83 -4.63 -1.51
C ALA A 66 10.92 -3.53 -0.94
N ASN A 67 9.64 -3.83 -0.70
CA ASN A 67 8.68 -2.88 -0.13
C ASN A 67 8.98 -2.55 1.34
N GLU A 68 9.51 -3.49 2.12
CA GLU A 68 9.97 -3.24 3.49
C GLU A 68 11.14 -2.24 3.53
N LEU A 69 12.05 -2.34 2.56
CA LEU A 69 13.21 -1.44 2.44
C LEU A 69 12.85 -0.07 1.84
N LYS A 70 11.76 0.01 1.05
CA LYS A 70 11.35 1.22 0.32
C LYS A 70 9.82 1.41 0.39
N PRO A 71 9.26 1.60 1.59
CA PRO A 71 7.80 1.61 1.80
C PRO A 71 7.09 2.80 1.16
N GLU A 72 7.81 3.87 0.83
CA GLU A 72 7.27 5.05 0.13
C GLU A 72 7.10 4.86 -1.39
N ALA A 73 7.66 3.78 -1.96
CA ALA A 73 7.59 3.52 -3.40
C ALA A 73 6.20 2.97 -3.81
N GLY A 74 5.26 3.87 -4.12
CA GLY A 74 3.87 3.51 -4.40
C GLY A 74 3.70 2.48 -5.50
N ASN A 75 4.44 2.57 -6.60
CA ASN A 75 4.37 1.60 -7.70
C ASN A 75 4.85 0.19 -7.31
N LEU A 76 5.87 0.10 -6.45
CA LEU A 76 6.34 -1.16 -5.89
C LEU A 76 5.29 -1.76 -4.97
N ALA A 77 4.73 -0.96 -4.07
CA ALA A 77 3.69 -1.39 -3.16
C ALA A 77 2.42 -1.87 -3.90
N ILE A 78 2.01 -1.18 -4.99
CA ILE A 78 0.91 -1.64 -5.85
C ILE A 78 1.23 -3.00 -6.47
N LEU A 79 2.42 -3.19 -7.02
CA LEU A 79 2.83 -4.46 -7.63
C LEU A 79 2.89 -5.59 -6.59
N TYR A 80 3.34 -5.28 -5.38
CA TYR A 80 3.32 -6.25 -4.28
C TYR A 80 1.89 -6.63 -3.89
N SER A 81 0.98 -5.67 -3.75
CA SER A 81 -0.45 -5.94 -3.50
C SER A 81 -1.07 -6.82 -4.61
N GLN A 82 -0.69 -6.62 -5.87
CA GLN A 82 -1.07 -7.50 -6.99
C GLN A 82 -0.54 -8.91 -6.83
N ALA A 83 0.72 -9.06 -6.40
CA ALA A 83 1.34 -10.36 -6.19
C ALA A 83 0.67 -11.13 -5.06
N CYS A 84 0.28 -10.46 -3.97
CA CYS A 84 -0.53 -11.05 -2.91
C CYS A 84 -1.88 -11.55 -3.43
N TYR A 85 -2.60 -10.71 -4.18
CA TYR A 85 -3.86 -11.09 -4.81
C TYR A 85 -3.72 -12.32 -5.71
N PHE A 86 -2.72 -12.32 -6.60
CA PHE A 86 -2.50 -13.40 -7.55
C PHE A 86 -2.16 -14.72 -6.84
N ASN A 87 -1.24 -14.68 -5.86
CA ASN A 87 -0.87 -15.87 -5.11
C ASN A 87 -2.03 -16.42 -4.28
N GLY A 88 -2.79 -15.55 -3.61
CA GLY A 88 -3.98 -15.95 -2.85
C GLY A 88 -5.08 -16.55 -3.71
N LEU A 89 -5.23 -16.05 -4.94
CA LEU A 89 -6.31 -16.51 -5.84
C LEU A 89 -5.95 -17.79 -6.60
N TYR A 90 -4.73 -17.90 -7.12
CA TYR A 90 -4.36 -18.92 -8.11
C TYR A 90 -3.32 -19.94 -7.62
N ILE A 91 -2.52 -19.60 -6.60
CA ILE A 91 -1.37 -20.42 -6.23
C ILE A 91 -1.55 -21.10 -4.88
N GLU A 92 -1.98 -20.36 -3.87
CA GLU A 92 -2.18 -20.90 -2.52
C GLU A 92 -3.44 -21.78 -2.49
N GLN A 93 -3.39 -22.88 -1.74
CA GLN A 93 -4.54 -23.79 -1.59
C GLN A 93 -5.10 -23.77 -0.17
N ILE A 94 -4.29 -23.41 0.82
CA ILE A 94 -4.68 -23.40 2.23
C ILE A 94 -5.50 -22.14 2.52
N PRO A 95 -6.78 -22.27 2.97
CA PRO A 95 -7.68 -21.12 3.16
C PRO A 95 -7.12 -20.02 4.05
N GLU A 96 -6.50 -20.37 5.16
CA GLU A 96 -5.93 -19.41 6.13
C GLU A 96 -4.77 -18.62 5.52
N LYS A 97 -3.97 -19.27 4.67
CA LYS A 97 -2.88 -18.61 3.94
C LYS A 97 -3.39 -17.71 2.82
N LYS A 98 -4.50 -18.12 2.14
CA LYS A 98 -5.18 -17.24 1.18
C LYS A 98 -5.64 -15.97 1.86
N ASP A 99 -6.31 -16.10 2.99
CA ASP A 99 -6.81 -14.98 3.77
C ASP A 99 -5.67 -14.06 4.21
N SER A 100 -4.54 -14.62 4.67
CA SER A 100 -3.36 -13.84 5.03
C SER A 100 -2.81 -13.03 3.85
N LEU A 101 -2.70 -13.66 2.67
CA LEU A 101 -2.25 -12.97 1.44
C LEU A 101 -3.18 -11.84 1.03
N PHE A 102 -4.50 -12.07 1.07
CA PHE A 102 -5.47 -11.02 0.75
C PHE A 102 -5.44 -9.88 1.76
N LEU A 103 -5.34 -10.16 3.06
CA LEU A 103 -5.19 -9.13 4.08
C LEU A 103 -3.90 -8.33 3.90
N GLU A 104 -2.79 -8.98 3.59
CA GLU A 104 -1.51 -8.33 3.34
C GLU A 104 -1.62 -7.38 2.14
N GLY A 105 -2.12 -7.88 1.00
CA GLY A 105 -2.35 -7.06 -0.19
C GLY A 105 -3.28 -5.88 0.05
N TYR A 106 -4.33 -6.07 0.85
CA TYR A 106 -5.24 -5.03 1.30
C TYR A 106 -4.52 -3.95 2.11
N HIS A 107 -3.76 -4.34 3.14
CA HIS A 107 -3.06 -3.38 4.00
C HIS A 107 -2.00 -2.57 3.25
N ILE A 108 -1.29 -3.19 2.32
CA ILE A 108 -0.30 -2.51 1.48
C ILE A 108 -0.98 -1.46 0.60
N ALA A 109 -2.04 -1.80 -0.11
CA ALA A 109 -2.75 -0.87 -0.99
C ALA A 109 -3.42 0.27 -0.20
N LYS A 110 -4.07 -0.04 0.93
CA LYS A 110 -4.65 0.93 1.86
C LYS A 110 -3.58 1.88 2.40
N GLY A 111 -2.42 1.37 2.76
CA GLY A 111 -1.31 2.15 3.29
C GLY A 111 -0.82 3.25 2.34
N ILE A 112 -0.85 3.01 1.01
CA ILE A 112 -0.52 4.04 0.02
C ILE A 112 -1.51 5.21 0.09
N VAL A 113 -2.79 4.88 0.14
CA VAL A 113 -3.88 5.86 0.22
C VAL A 113 -3.76 6.69 1.50
N TYR A 114 -3.59 6.03 2.64
CA TYR A 114 -3.54 6.69 3.95
C TYR A 114 -2.34 7.63 4.13
N ARG A 115 -1.23 7.36 3.46
CA ARG A 115 -0.05 8.27 3.47
C ARG A 115 -0.22 9.49 2.56
N SER A 116 -1.23 9.52 1.70
CA SER A 116 -1.40 10.64 0.76
C SER A 116 -1.89 11.92 1.47
N LYS A 117 -1.37 13.06 1.02
CA LYS A 117 -1.79 14.37 1.53
C LYS A 117 -3.26 14.66 1.24
N SER A 118 -3.76 14.24 0.06
CA SER A 118 -5.16 14.44 -0.33
C SER A 118 -6.10 13.64 0.57
N PHE A 119 -5.80 12.36 0.85
CA PHE A 119 -6.57 11.57 1.80
C PHE A 119 -6.55 12.20 3.19
N GLN A 120 -5.38 12.55 3.73
CA GLN A 120 -5.24 13.13 5.06
C GLN A 120 -5.99 14.46 5.18
N LYS A 121 -6.00 15.27 4.14
CA LYS A 121 -6.78 16.51 4.11
C LYS A 121 -8.27 16.23 4.22
N GLY A 122 -8.83 15.29 3.45
CA GLY A 122 -10.24 14.92 3.51
C GLY A 122 -10.61 14.26 4.84
N PHE A 123 -9.77 13.32 5.32
CA PHE A 123 -9.96 12.60 6.57
C PHE A 123 -10.01 13.52 7.80
N ASN A 124 -9.20 14.58 7.82
CA ASN A 124 -9.15 15.55 8.92
C ASN A 124 -10.05 16.76 8.72
N ALA A 125 -10.82 16.82 7.63
CA ALA A 125 -11.74 17.94 7.36
C ALA A 125 -13.02 17.91 8.18
N VAL A 126 -13.34 16.77 8.80
CA VAL A 126 -14.55 16.56 9.61
C VAL A 126 -14.20 15.96 10.95
N GLU A 127 -14.91 16.38 11.99
CA GLU A 127 -14.89 15.75 13.32
C GLU A 127 -16.09 14.81 13.43
N ASP A 128 -15.90 13.55 13.04
CA ASP A 128 -16.94 12.54 12.99
C ASP A 128 -16.37 11.16 13.33
N ASP A 129 -17.21 10.11 13.24
CA ASP A 129 -16.72 8.76 13.44
C ASP A 129 -15.65 8.37 12.39
N SER A 130 -14.88 7.31 12.68
CA SER A 130 -13.75 6.94 11.84
C SER A 130 -14.15 6.52 10.43
N LEU A 131 -15.34 5.95 10.24
CA LEU A 131 -15.84 5.54 8.93
C LEU A 131 -16.16 6.77 8.07
N ILE A 132 -16.90 7.75 8.60
CA ILE A 132 -17.23 8.97 7.87
C ILE A 132 -15.96 9.72 7.48
N ARG A 133 -14.99 9.83 8.38
CA ARG A 133 -13.68 10.42 8.10
C ARG A 133 -12.93 9.66 6.99
N GLU A 134 -12.96 8.32 7.01
CA GLU A 134 -12.33 7.48 5.98
C GLU A 134 -12.99 7.72 4.61
N LEU A 135 -14.32 7.77 4.55
CA LEU A 135 -15.07 8.06 3.33
C LEU A 135 -14.72 9.45 2.76
N ARG A 136 -14.64 10.48 3.62
CA ARG A 136 -14.21 11.83 3.20
C ARG A 136 -12.78 11.87 2.69
N GLY A 137 -11.88 11.08 3.30
CA GLY A 137 -10.52 10.91 2.80
C GLY A 137 -10.49 10.30 1.39
N ILE A 138 -11.31 9.28 1.14
CA ILE A 138 -11.45 8.63 -0.18
C ILE A 138 -12.03 9.60 -1.22
N GLU A 139 -13.05 10.39 -0.86
CA GLU A 139 -13.64 11.39 -1.75
C GLU A 139 -12.63 12.46 -2.22
N ALA A 140 -11.64 12.79 -1.39
CA ALA A 140 -10.61 13.78 -1.72
C ALA A 140 -9.50 13.26 -2.66
N LEU A 141 -9.50 11.96 -3.00
CA LEU A 141 -8.46 11.36 -3.83
C LEU A 141 -8.62 11.71 -5.32
N GLU A 142 -7.49 11.75 -6.00
CA GLU A 142 -7.35 12.02 -7.44
C GLU A 142 -7.06 10.73 -8.22
N LYS A 143 -7.09 10.83 -9.56
CA LYS A 143 -6.94 9.71 -10.49
C LYS A 143 -5.67 8.88 -10.26
N SER A 144 -4.59 9.47 -9.81
CA SER A 144 -3.32 8.80 -9.50
C SER A 144 -3.45 7.69 -8.45
N PHE A 145 -4.49 7.73 -7.60
CA PHE A 145 -4.77 6.73 -6.57
C PHE A 145 -5.67 5.57 -7.02
N VAL A 146 -6.20 5.61 -8.24
CA VAL A 146 -7.05 4.53 -8.76
C VAL A 146 -6.40 3.15 -8.68
N PRO A 147 -5.11 2.95 -9.01
CA PRO A 147 -4.46 1.65 -8.82
C PRO A 147 -4.49 1.15 -7.38
N SER A 148 -4.22 2.02 -6.40
CA SER A 148 -4.23 1.67 -4.97
C SER A 148 -5.65 1.33 -4.49
N LEU A 149 -6.65 2.14 -4.85
CA LEU A 149 -8.05 1.89 -4.55
C LEU A 149 -8.53 0.55 -5.12
N TYR A 150 -8.16 0.28 -6.37
CA TYR A 150 -8.52 -0.97 -7.05
C TYR A 150 -7.97 -2.20 -6.32
N TRP A 151 -6.67 -2.21 -6.01
CA TRP A 151 -6.07 -3.36 -5.35
C TRP A 151 -6.45 -3.47 -3.87
N TRP A 152 -6.81 -2.36 -3.22
CA TRP A 152 -7.45 -2.38 -1.92
C TRP A 152 -8.77 -3.16 -1.95
N VAL A 153 -9.70 -2.77 -2.82
CA VAL A 153 -11.01 -3.43 -2.95
C VAL A 153 -10.86 -4.88 -3.42
N ALA A 154 -9.98 -5.14 -4.39
CA ALA A 154 -9.77 -6.48 -4.92
C ALA A 154 -9.34 -7.48 -3.83
N ASN A 155 -8.36 -7.11 -3.02
CA ASN A 155 -7.86 -7.95 -1.94
C ASN A 155 -8.89 -8.07 -0.81
N LEU A 156 -9.43 -6.96 -0.31
CA LEU A 156 -10.42 -6.97 0.76
C LEU A 156 -11.68 -7.75 0.36
N GLY A 157 -12.17 -7.57 -0.86
CA GLY A 157 -13.33 -8.30 -1.37
C GLY A 157 -13.08 -9.82 -1.39
N ARG A 158 -11.87 -10.28 -1.76
CA ARG A 158 -11.52 -11.71 -1.71
C ARG A 158 -11.47 -12.25 -0.29
N TYR A 159 -10.88 -11.50 0.63
CA TYR A 159 -10.87 -11.86 2.05
C TYR A 159 -12.29 -12.01 2.61
N LEU A 160 -13.20 -11.09 2.25
CA LEU A 160 -14.57 -11.05 2.80
C LEU A 160 -15.50 -12.13 2.23
N ILE A 161 -15.20 -12.76 1.09
CA ILE A 161 -16.10 -13.71 0.42
C ILE A 161 -16.57 -14.83 1.37
N ASN A 162 -15.65 -15.34 2.19
CA ASN A 162 -15.93 -16.48 3.09
C ASN A 162 -16.20 -16.04 4.54
N LYS A 163 -16.34 -14.74 4.81
CA LYS A 163 -16.59 -14.23 6.15
C LYS A 163 -18.08 -14.18 6.47
N PRO A 164 -18.43 -14.19 7.77
CA PRO A 164 -19.81 -14.05 8.21
C PRO A 164 -20.48 -12.79 7.62
N VAL A 165 -21.80 -12.86 7.43
CA VAL A 165 -22.59 -11.74 6.86
C VAL A 165 -22.36 -10.43 7.61
N VAL A 166 -22.35 -10.47 8.95
CA VAL A 166 -22.15 -9.28 9.79
C VAL A 166 -20.80 -8.63 9.51
N GLU A 167 -19.73 -9.41 9.39
CA GLU A 167 -18.40 -8.89 9.04
C GLU A 167 -18.40 -8.24 7.66
N ARG A 168 -19.05 -8.86 6.65
CA ARG A 168 -19.16 -8.29 5.30
C ARG A 168 -19.95 -6.98 5.28
N LEU A 169 -21.01 -6.88 6.06
CA LEU A 169 -21.83 -5.67 6.15
C LEU A 169 -21.08 -4.48 6.76
N ASN A 170 -20.16 -4.71 7.70
CA ASN A 170 -19.30 -3.66 8.26
C ASN A 170 -18.41 -2.95 7.23
N TYR A 171 -18.10 -3.61 6.11
CA TYR A 171 -17.28 -3.03 5.02
C TYR A 171 -18.12 -2.53 3.84
N ARG A 172 -19.45 -2.64 3.91
CA ARG A 172 -20.32 -2.34 2.77
C ARG A 172 -20.13 -0.94 2.22
N ASP A 173 -20.35 0.07 3.07
CA ASP A 173 -20.34 1.48 2.67
C ASP A 173 -18.94 1.91 2.19
N LEU A 174 -17.91 1.38 2.82
CA LEU A 174 -16.52 1.60 2.44
C LEU A 174 -16.22 1.04 1.04
N LEU A 175 -16.57 -0.23 0.78
CA LEU A 175 -16.33 -0.87 -0.51
C LEU A 175 -17.11 -0.18 -1.62
N GLU A 176 -18.39 0.12 -1.40
CA GLU A 176 -19.25 0.80 -2.35
C GLU A 176 -18.68 2.18 -2.72
N THR A 177 -18.29 2.97 -1.74
CA THR A 177 -17.67 4.29 -1.95
C THR A 177 -16.37 4.19 -2.76
N ILE A 178 -15.49 3.24 -2.43
CA ILE A 178 -14.23 3.08 -3.17
C ILE A 178 -14.50 2.66 -4.62
N ILE A 179 -15.44 1.72 -4.86
CA ILE A 179 -15.77 1.26 -6.21
C ILE A 179 -16.32 2.42 -7.05
N HIS A 180 -17.26 3.20 -6.50
CA HIS A 180 -17.80 4.39 -7.17
C HIS A 180 -16.72 5.44 -7.42
N LYS A 181 -15.78 5.64 -6.50
CA LYS A 181 -14.65 6.55 -6.70
C LYS A 181 -13.74 6.09 -7.84
N ILE A 182 -13.45 4.79 -7.95
CA ILE A 182 -12.71 4.21 -9.09
C ILE A 182 -13.44 4.50 -10.40
N LEU A 183 -14.74 4.23 -10.47
CA LEU A 183 -15.56 4.45 -11.66
C LEU A 183 -15.63 5.93 -12.08
N THR A 184 -15.69 6.84 -11.11
CA THR A 184 -15.69 8.28 -11.36
C THR A 184 -14.34 8.78 -11.90
N LEU A 185 -13.23 8.28 -11.35
CA LEU A 185 -11.89 8.75 -11.70
C LEU A 185 -11.31 8.08 -12.96
N ASP A 186 -11.53 6.77 -13.12
CA ASP A 186 -11.09 6.01 -14.29
C ASP A 186 -11.95 4.76 -14.53
N PRO A 187 -13.08 4.89 -15.23
CA PRO A 187 -13.98 3.76 -15.49
C PRO A 187 -13.34 2.67 -16.34
N THR A 188 -12.25 2.99 -17.06
CA THR A 188 -11.56 2.04 -17.96
C THR A 188 -10.43 1.29 -17.27
N TYR A 189 -10.04 1.69 -16.05
CA TYR A 189 -8.93 1.08 -15.34
C TYR A 189 -9.09 -0.44 -15.27
N HIS A 190 -7.99 -1.15 -15.52
CA HIS A 190 -7.93 -2.61 -15.52
C HIS A 190 -9.05 -3.25 -16.36
N TYR A 191 -9.26 -2.75 -17.61
CA TYR A 191 -10.28 -3.23 -18.54
C TYR A 191 -11.71 -3.15 -17.97
N GLY A 192 -12.08 -2.01 -17.39
CA GLY A 192 -13.38 -1.81 -16.75
C GLY A 192 -13.52 -2.60 -15.44
N GLY A 193 -12.43 -2.73 -14.70
CA GLY A 193 -12.38 -3.48 -13.45
C GLY A 193 -13.34 -2.99 -12.38
N GLY A 194 -13.58 -1.67 -12.31
CA GLY A 194 -14.56 -1.08 -11.41
C GLY A 194 -15.98 -1.60 -11.63
N TYR A 195 -16.41 -1.75 -12.87
CA TYR A 195 -17.73 -2.33 -13.18
C TYR A 195 -17.84 -3.79 -12.77
N ARG A 196 -16.79 -4.59 -12.98
CA ARG A 196 -16.78 -5.99 -12.53
C ARG A 196 -16.83 -6.09 -11.01
N MET A 197 -16.13 -5.20 -10.30
CA MET A 197 -16.20 -5.11 -8.84
C MET A 197 -17.59 -4.75 -8.36
N LEU A 198 -18.24 -3.76 -8.97
CA LEU A 198 -19.59 -3.33 -8.63
C LEU A 198 -20.60 -4.48 -8.81
N GLY A 199 -20.53 -5.20 -9.94
CA GLY A 199 -21.37 -6.36 -10.18
C GLY A 199 -21.17 -7.46 -9.13
N MET A 200 -19.92 -7.79 -8.79
CA MET A 200 -19.61 -8.78 -7.73
C MET A 200 -20.05 -8.31 -6.34
N PHE A 201 -19.95 -7.02 -6.06
CA PHE A 201 -20.39 -6.41 -4.82
C PHE A 201 -21.89 -6.65 -4.62
N TYR A 202 -22.74 -6.30 -5.59
CA TYR A 202 -24.18 -6.47 -5.48
C TYR A 202 -24.63 -7.95 -5.45
N ILE A 203 -23.94 -8.84 -6.19
CA ILE A 203 -24.28 -10.28 -6.16
C ILE A 203 -23.92 -10.91 -4.80
N ARG A 204 -22.91 -10.43 -4.10
CA ARG A 204 -22.36 -11.07 -2.86
C ARG A 204 -22.85 -10.48 -1.58
N LEU A 205 -23.48 -9.32 -1.60
CA LEU A 205 -24.07 -8.70 -0.40
C LEU A 205 -25.54 -9.14 -0.26
N PRO A 206 -25.90 -9.89 0.80
CA PRO A 206 -27.29 -10.25 1.06
C PRO A 206 -28.11 -9.01 1.40
N GLY A 207 -29.36 -8.96 0.95
CA GLY A 207 -30.33 -7.90 1.30
C GLY A 207 -30.30 -6.67 0.39
N ILE A 208 -29.54 -6.69 -0.71
CA ILE A 208 -29.72 -5.71 -1.78
C ILE A 208 -30.70 -6.30 -2.78
N GLU A 209 -31.98 -6.02 -2.60
CA GLU A 209 -32.94 -6.19 -3.68
C GLU A 209 -32.68 -5.09 -4.70
N LEU A 210 -32.33 -5.50 -5.92
CA LEU A 210 -32.28 -4.59 -7.07
C LEU A 210 -33.72 -4.19 -7.36
N SER A 211 -34.14 -3.03 -6.81
CA SER A 211 -35.42 -2.40 -7.12
C SER A 211 -35.32 -1.65 -8.45
#